data_6a7c50ace943fe08149805a201f24b30
#
_entry.id   6a7c50ace943fe08149805a201f24b30
#
_cell.length_a   1.000
_cell.length_b   1.000
_cell.length_c   1.000
_cell.angle_alpha   90.00
_cell.angle_beta   90.00
_cell.angle_gamma   90.00
#
_symmetry.space_group_name_H-M   'P 1'
#
loop_
_entity.id
_entity.type
_entity.pdbx_description
1 polymer ?
#
loop_
_entity_poly.entity_id
_entity_poly.type
_entity_poly.pdbx_seq_one_letter_code
_entity_poly.pdbx_strand_id
1 'polypeptide(L)'
;MKGKSTHLSDPERDRELSRSEDSKLRILMAATSIFAKKGLDGSRVDEIASAAHINKRMIYHYFESKENLYLEVLRHNYNKLYTIGTCVIQPGTNPQKVIMQVVREYFYFLAEHDEFVRLVSWEALNDQKYSNKVLPQFLDLAEPMLRGILTEGQRTGVLRDNLDIRHLLVSINAVCLGYFSRRETLKTYWLEDLLSPAMLEERFKHIVDLICNGIIKHGEE
;
A
#
# COMPACT_ATOMS: atom_id res chain seq x y z
N MET A 1 -45.40 22.83 -16.77
CA MET A 1 -44.25 23.55 -16.20
C MET A 1 -43.76 22.76 -15.00
N LYS A 2 -42.66 22.03 -15.15
CA LYS A 2 -41.99 21.29 -14.04
C LYS A 2 -40.73 22.08 -13.67
N GLY A 3 -40.75 22.68 -12.47
CA GLY A 3 -39.63 23.41 -11.92
C GLY A 3 -38.44 22.50 -11.71
N LYS A 4 -37.30 22.80 -12.32
CA LYS A 4 -35.99 22.25 -11.98
C LYS A 4 -35.58 22.85 -10.63
N SER A 5 -35.59 22.03 -9.58
CA SER A 5 -34.95 22.37 -8.31
C SER A 5 -33.42 22.28 -8.53
N THR A 6 -32.80 23.42 -8.71
CA THR A 6 -31.34 23.58 -8.63
C THR A 6 -30.97 23.51 -7.16
N HIS A 7 -30.37 22.37 -6.71
CA HIS A 7 -29.67 22.32 -5.44
C HIS A 7 -28.44 23.25 -5.52
N LEU A 8 -28.59 24.47 -5.03
CA LEU A 8 -27.50 25.37 -4.73
C LEU A 8 -26.78 24.78 -3.51
N SER A 9 -25.50 24.43 -3.65
CA SER A 9 -24.62 24.07 -2.54
C SER A 9 -24.55 25.24 -1.56
N ASP A 10 -24.75 24.94 -0.27
CA ASP A 10 -24.62 25.92 0.81
C ASP A 10 -23.12 26.17 1.07
N PRO A 11 -22.56 27.36 0.81
CA PRO A 11 -21.12 27.63 0.95
C PRO A 11 -20.60 27.47 2.37
N GLU A 12 -21.45 27.62 3.40
CA GLU A 12 -21.06 27.41 4.80
C GLU A 12 -20.94 25.93 5.09
N ARG A 13 -21.87 25.12 4.63
CA ARG A 13 -21.85 23.66 4.76
C ARG A 13 -20.64 23.04 4.04
N ASP A 14 -20.32 23.54 2.85
CA ASP A 14 -19.16 23.08 2.09
C ASP A 14 -17.83 23.42 2.80
N ARG A 15 -17.75 24.60 3.43
CA ARG A 15 -16.59 25.00 4.26
C ARG A 15 -16.47 24.16 5.53
N GLU A 16 -17.55 23.81 6.18
CA GLU A 16 -17.54 22.95 7.38
C GLU A 16 -17.10 21.52 7.03
N LEU A 17 -17.61 20.96 5.94
CA LEU A 17 -17.20 19.67 5.41
C LEU A 17 -15.70 19.65 5.09
N SER A 18 -15.21 20.65 4.38
CA SER A 18 -13.78 20.78 4.03
C SER A 18 -12.90 20.87 5.28
N ARG A 19 -13.28 21.64 6.31
CA ARG A 19 -12.55 21.73 7.58
C ARG A 19 -12.54 20.40 8.36
N SER A 20 -13.66 19.67 8.30
CA SER A 20 -13.78 18.34 8.94
C SER A 20 -12.87 17.33 8.27
N GLU A 21 -12.84 17.30 6.94
CA GLU A 21 -11.96 16.41 6.15
C GLU A 21 -10.48 16.72 6.38
N ASP A 22 -10.11 18.00 6.38
CA ASP A 22 -8.74 18.43 6.71
C ASP A 22 -8.33 17.99 8.13
N SER A 23 -9.22 18.13 9.09
CA SER A 23 -8.96 17.69 10.47
C SER A 23 -8.78 16.17 10.56
N LYS A 24 -9.61 15.39 9.86
CA LYS A 24 -9.47 13.93 9.79
C LYS A 24 -8.15 13.52 9.16
N LEU A 25 -7.78 14.16 8.06
CA LEU A 25 -6.52 13.87 7.36
C LEU A 25 -5.31 14.17 8.25
N ARG A 26 -5.29 15.30 8.95
CA ARG A 26 -4.22 15.65 9.91
C ARG A 26 -4.09 14.62 11.01
N ILE A 27 -5.21 14.14 11.56
CA ILE A 27 -5.21 13.07 12.57
C ILE A 27 -4.64 11.79 11.98
N LEU A 28 -5.06 11.38 10.78
CA LEU A 28 -4.58 10.16 10.11
C LEU A 28 -3.09 10.21 9.84
N MET A 29 -2.56 11.34 9.38
CA MET A 29 -1.11 11.51 9.15
C MET A 29 -0.31 11.42 10.45
N ALA A 30 -0.73 12.14 11.50
CA ALA A 30 -0.07 12.07 12.80
C ALA A 30 -0.15 10.67 13.42
N ALA A 31 -1.31 10.02 13.32
CA ALA A 31 -1.51 8.66 13.81
C ALA A 31 -0.66 7.64 13.04
N THR A 32 -0.56 7.76 11.71
CA THR A 32 0.31 6.93 10.88
C THR A 32 1.74 6.95 11.38
N SER A 33 2.30 8.15 11.60
CA SER A 33 3.67 8.30 12.09
C SER A 33 3.88 7.71 13.48
N ILE A 34 2.94 7.93 14.40
CA ILE A 34 3.05 7.43 15.79
C ILE A 34 2.85 5.91 15.84
N PHE A 35 1.85 5.37 15.15
CA PHE A 35 1.63 3.92 15.10
C PHE A 35 2.77 3.17 14.40
N ALA A 36 3.33 3.73 13.32
CA ALA A 36 4.49 3.15 12.66
C ALA A 36 5.71 3.04 13.59
N LYS A 37 5.91 4.03 14.48
CA LYS A 37 7.03 4.04 15.43
C LYS A 37 6.83 3.13 16.64
N LYS A 38 5.62 3.04 17.18
CA LYS A 38 5.36 2.48 18.52
C LYS A 38 4.39 1.29 18.51
N GLY A 39 3.81 0.95 17.37
CA GLY A 39 2.67 0.03 17.29
C GLY A 39 1.40 0.60 17.90
N LEU A 40 0.31 -0.16 17.85
CA LEU A 40 -0.96 0.24 18.45
C LEU A 40 -0.84 0.36 19.99
N ASP A 41 -0.31 -0.67 20.66
CA ASP A 41 -0.30 -0.74 22.11
C ASP A 41 0.62 0.29 22.74
N GLY A 42 1.79 0.57 22.12
CA GLY A 42 2.77 1.56 22.59
C GLY A 42 2.38 3.01 22.34
N SER A 43 1.31 3.27 21.59
CA SER A 43 0.88 4.62 21.20
C SER A 43 -0.18 5.19 22.14
N ARG A 44 -0.14 6.52 22.34
CA ARG A 44 -1.12 7.26 23.16
C ARG A 44 -1.90 8.26 22.32
N VAL A 45 -3.22 8.33 22.52
CA VAL A 45 -4.09 9.28 21.80
C VAL A 45 -3.69 10.75 22.08
N ASP A 46 -3.16 11.03 23.27
CA ASP A 46 -2.66 12.37 23.58
C ASP A 46 -1.46 12.80 22.73
N GLU A 47 -0.57 11.87 22.40
CA GLU A 47 0.56 12.11 21.49
C GLU A 47 0.07 12.39 20.06
N ILE A 48 -0.94 11.64 19.61
CA ILE A 48 -1.55 11.84 18.29
C ILE A 48 -2.25 13.20 18.24
N ALA A 49 -3.00 13.57 19.28
CA ALA A 49 -3.70 14.85 19.38
C ALA A 49 -2.71 16.03 19.31
N SER A 50 -1.61 15.93 20.07
CA SER A 50 -0.53 16.92 20.07
C SER A 50 0.13 17.05 18.70
N ALA A 51 0.49 15.93 18.07
CA ALA A 51 1.14 15.91 16.76
C ALA A 51 0.22 16.43 15.64
N ALA A 52 -1.09 16.16 15.73
CA ALA A 52 -2.09 16.65 14.78
C ALA A 52 -2.50 18.11 15.03
N HIS A 53 -2.07 18.73 16.13
CA HIS A 53 -2.55 20.05 16.62
C HIS A 53 -4.08 20.10 16.74
N ILE A 54 -4.66 19.07 17.34
CA ILE A 54 -6.12 18.91 17.49
C ILE A 54 -6.45 18.52 18.93
N ASN A 55 -7.65 18.91 19.40
CA ASN A 55 -8.12 18.46 20.70
C ASN A 55 -8.41 16.94 20.68
N LYS A 56 -7.97 16.22 21.72
CA LYS A 56 -8.22 14.78 21.90
C LYS A 56 -9.69 14.38 21.72
N ARG A 57 -10.64 15.24 22.14
CA ARG A 57 -12.08 15.00 21.96
C ARG A 57 -12.47 14.86 20.50
N MET A 58 -11.79 15.59 19.60
CA MET A 58 -12.05 15.52 18.15
C MET A 58 -11.61 14.16 17.57
N ILE A 59 -10.55 13.54 18.12
CA ILE A 59 -10.13 12.20 17.69
C ILE A 59 -11.22 11.19 18.02
N TYR A 60 -11.76 11.22 19.24
CA TYR A 60 -12.85 10.34 19.63
C TYR A 60 -14.15 10.65 18.88
N HIS A 61 -14.40 11.91 18.57
CA HIS A 61 -15.55 12.31 17.77
C HIS A 61 -15.51 11.72 16.34
N TYR A 62 -14.32 11.69 15.71
CA TYR A 62 -14.17 11.19 14.32
C TYR A 62 -13.98 9.68 14.24
N PHE A 63 -13.31 9.09 15.22
CA PHE A 63 -12.85 7.70 15.13
C PHE A 63 -13.35 6.79 16.25
N GLU A 64 -14.06 7.33 17.22
CA GLU A 64 -14.67 6.63 18.39
C GLU A 64 -13.65 5.98 19.33
N SER A 65 -12.64 5.28 18.83
CA SER A 65 -11.62 4.59 19.60
C SER A 65 -10.23 4.68 18.96
N LYS A 66 -9.19 4.34 19.72
CA LYS A 66 -7.82 4.23 19.20
C LYS A 66 -7.70 3.09 18.17
N GLU A 67 -8.41 2.00 18.41
CA GLU A 67 -8.46 0.84 17.54
C GLU A 67 -9.11 1.18 16.18
N ASN A 68 -10.22 1.91 16.19
CA ASN A 68 -10.87 2.38 14.96
C ASN A 68 -9.98 3.37 14.20
N LEU A 69 -9.30 4.28 14.91
CA LEU A 69 -8.30 5.16 14.28
C LEU A 69 -7.17 4.33 13.62
N TYR A 70 -6.71 3.26 14.27
CA TYR A 70 -5.69 2.38 13.71
C TYR A 70 -6.19 1.66 12.45
N LEU A 71 -7.44 1.18 12.45
CA LEU A 71 -8.08 0.59 11.27
C LEU A 71 -8.15 1.59 10.11
N GLU A 72 -8.52 2.85 10.39
CA GLU A 72 -8.55 3.89 9.37
C GLU A 72 -7.15 4.24 8.84
N VAL A 73 -6.13 4.23 9.70
CA VAL A 73 -4.73 4.39 9.28
C VAL A 73 -4.30 3.25 8.34
N LEU A 74 -4.62 2.00 8.67
CA LEU A 74 -4.33 0.87 7.79
C LEU A 74 -5.08 1.02 6.46
N ARG A 75 -6.39 1.32 6.50
CA ARG A 75 -7.23 1.52 5.30
C ARG A 75 -6.67 2.63 4.40
N HIS A 76 -6.31 3.76 4.97
CA HIS A 76 -5.73 4.88 4.23
C HIS A 76 -4.42 4.51 3.52
N ASN A 77 -3.54 3.77 4.19
CA ASN A 77 -2.27 3.36 3.62
C ASN A 77 -2.41 2.24 2.57
N TYR A 78 -3.28 1.25 2.79
CA TYR A 78 -3.60 0.25 1.76
C TYR A 78 -4.28 0.86 0.53
N ASN A 79 -5.13 1.89 0.72
CA ASN A 79 -5.76 2.60 -0.39
C ASN A 79 -4.73 3.33 -1.27
N LYS A 80 -3.69 3.94 -0.69
CA LYS A 80 -2.59 4.53 -1.46
C LYS A 80 -1.94 3.49 -2.36
N LEU A 81 -1.58 2.34 -1.80
CA LEU A 81 -0.97 1.23 -2.54
C LEU A 81 -1.90 0.73 -3.66
N TYR A 82 -3.18 0.53 -3.36
CA TYR A 82 -4.17 0.07 -4.35
C TYR A 82 -4.31 1.06 -5.51
N THR A 83 -4.41 2.35 -5.23
CA THR A 83 -4.55 3.40 -6.26
C THR A 83 -3.37 3.40 -7.22
N ILE A 84 -2.14 3.29 -6.72
CA ILE A 84 -0.93 3.20 -7.54
C ILE A 84 -0.97 1.95 -8.44
N GLY A 85 -1.31 0.80 -7.87
CA GLY A 85 -1.39 -0.46 -8.61
C GLY A 85 -2.41 -0.44 -9.74
N THR A 86 -3.58 0.16 -9.53
CA THR A 86 -4.65 0.21 -10.53
C THR A 86 -4.37 1.16 -11.70
N CYS A 87 -3.61 2.22 -11.49
CA CYS A 87 -3.23 3.16 -12.56
C CYS A 87 -2.37 2.53 -13.66
N VAL A 88 -1.71 1.41 -13.36
CA VAL A 88 -0.77 0.73 -14.27
C VAL A 88 -1.48 -0.23 -15.23
N ILE A 89 -2.63 -0.77 -14.82
CA ILE A 89 -3.31 -1.83 -15.55
C ILE A 89 -4.19 -1.24 -16.65
N GLN A 90 -3.70 -1.29 -17.91
CA GLN A 90 -4.44 -0.85 -19.08
C GLN A 90 -4.78 -2.04 -19.98
N PRO A 91 -6.01 -2.11 -20.54
CA PRO A 91 -6.40 -3.15 -21.45
C PRO A 91 -5.47 -3.23 -22.69
N GLY A 92 -5.10 -4.45 -23.12
CA GLY A 92 -4.27 -4.66 -24.31
C GLY A 92 -2.76 -4.47 -24.11
N THR A 93 -2.31 -4.14 -22.91
CA THR A 93 -0.88 -4.06 -22.61
C THR A 93 -0.28 -5.47 -22.48
N ASN A 94 0.96 -5.65 -22.94
CA ASN A 94 1.68 -6.92 -22.79
C ASN A 94 1.75 -7.35 -21.33
N PRO A 95 1.30 -8.57 -20.96
CA PRO A 95 1.22 -9.06 -19.58
C PRO A 95 2.54 -8.96 -18.81
N GLN A 96 3.67 -9.28 -19.43
CA GLN A 96 4.98 -9.16 -18.80
C GLN A 96 5.29 -7.71 -18.41
N LYS A 97 5.01 -6.75 -19.30
CA LYS A 97 5.24 -5.32 -19.03
C LYS A 97 4.37 -4.84 -17.87
N VAL A 98 3.12 -5.29 -17.81
CA VAL A 98 2.21 -4.93 -16.69
C VAL A 98 2.73 -5.47 -15.37
N ILE A 99 3.15 -6.75 -15.32
CA ILE A 99 3.71 -7.35 -14.09
C ILE A 99 4.96 -6.57 -13.65
N MET A 100 5.88 -6.29 -14.56
CA MET A 100 7.09 -5.51 -14.25
C MET A 100 6.76 -4.11 -13.71
N GLN A 101 5.77 -3.45 -14.30
CA GLN A 101 5.35 -2.13 -13.84
C GLN A 101 4.66 -2.21 -12.46
N VAL A 102 3.82 -3.20 -12.20
CA VAL A 102 3.23 -3.43 -10.88
C VAL A 102 4.32 -3.66 -9.82
N VAL A 103 5.33 -4.48 -10.15
CA VAL A 103 6.48 -4.71 -9.25
C VAL A 103 7.25 -3.41 -9.02
N ARG A 104 7.44 -2.59 -10.06
CA ARG A 104 8.11 -1.29 -9.96
C ARG A 104 7.38 -0.35 -9.02
N GLU A 105 6.10 -0.15 -9.26
CA GLU A 105 5.28 0.74 -8.44
C GLU A 105 5.24 0.29 -6.98
N TYR A 106 5.11 -1.01 -6.75
CA TYR A 106 5.14 -1.56 -5.40
C TYR A 106 6.49 -1.35 -4.71
N PHE A 107 7.59 -1.62 -5.40
CA PHE A 107 8.94 -1.46 -4.85
C PHE A 107 9.23 0.00 -4.47
N TYR A 108 8.96 0.95 -5.36
CA TYR A 108 9.21 2.36 -5.09
C TYR A 108 8.20 2.96 -4.10
N PHE A 109 6.96 2.46 -4.08
CA PHE A 109 6.03 2.80 -3.01
C PHE A 109 6.61 2.44 -1.62
N LEU A 110 7.18 1.25 -1.47
CA LEU A 110 7.82 0.85 -0.20
C LEU A 110 9.04 1.71 0.13
N ALA A 111 9.83 2.14 -0.87
CA ALA A 111 10.96 3.02 -0.68
C ALA A 111 10.55 4.40 -0.13
N GLU A 112 9.42 4.92 -0.58
CA GLU A 112 8.90 6.24 -0.22
C GLU A 112 8.03 6.24 1.04
N HIS A 113 7.53 5.06 1.47
CA HIS A 113 6.55 4.93 2.55
C HIS A 113 7.05 4.03 3.70
N ASP A 114 8.14 4.44 4.37
CA ASP A 114 8.71 3.71 5.54
C ASP A 114 7.66 3.44 6.63
N GLU A 115 6.72 4.36 6.83
CA GLU A 115 5.63 4.20 7.81
C GLU A 115 4.71 3.02 7.44
N PHE A 116 4.42 2.81 6.15
CA PHE A 116 3.67 1.65 5.69
C PHE A 116 4.44 0.34 5.96
N VAL A 117 5.73 0.30 5.63
CA VAL A 117 6.60 -0.86 5.90
C VAL A 117 6.57 -1.24 7.38
N ARG A 118 6.66 -0.23 8.28
CA ARG A 118 6.58 -0.45 9.73
C ARG A 118 5.21 -0.93 10.19
N LEU A 119 4.13 -0.33 9.68
CA LEU A 119 2.76 -0.74 10.03
C LEU A 119 2.50 -2.20 9.67
N VAL A 120 2.85 -2.64 8.46
CA VAL A 120 2.65 -4.04 8.05
C VAL A 120 3.56 -5.00 8.82
N SER A 121 4.74 -4.53 9.26
CA SER A 121 5.63 -5.31 10.12
C SER A 121 5.03 -5.48 11.53
N TRP A 122 4.43 -4.44 12.11
CA TRP A 122 3.70 -4.54 13.38
C TRP A 122 2.52 -5.50 13.28
N GLU A 123 1.75 -5.44 12.19
CA GLU A 123 0.63 -6.35 11.96
C GLU A 123 1.11 -7.81 11.83
N ALA A 124 2.24 -8.06 11.15
CA ALA A 124 2.81 -9.40 11.06
C ALA A 124 3.21 -9.98 12.43
N LEU A 125 3.68 -9.13 13.35
CA LEU A 125 4.02 -9.52 14.73
C LEU A 125 2.77 -9.73 15.62
N ASN A 126 1.63 -9.19 15.23
CA ASN A 126 0.35 -9.24 15.98
C ASN A 126 -0.71 -10.10 15.25
N ASP A 127 -0.29 -11.15 14.57
CA ASP A 127 -1.15 -12.14 13.89
C ASP A 127 -2.15 -11.50 12.90
N GLN A 128 -1.79 -10.35 12.30
CA GLN A 128 -2.63 -9.60 11.34
C GLN A 128 -4.00 -9.19 11.91
N LYS A 129 -4.09 -8.97 13.22
CA LYS A 129 -5.34 -8.75 13.95
C LYS A 129 -6.24 -7.67 13.36
N TYR A 130 -5.63 -6.59 12.86
CA TYR A 130 -6.35 -5.46 12.29
C TYR A 130 -6.29 -5.46 10.75
N SER A 131 -5.17 -5.86 10.16
CA SER A 131 -5.04 -5.98 8.71
C SER A 131 -6.04 -6.98 8.12
N ASN A 132 -6.34 -8.07 8.80
CA ASN A 132 -7.37 -9.04 8.39
C ASN A 132 -8.78 -8.44 8.26
N LYS A 133 -9.06 -7.29 8.87
CA LYS A 133 -10.33 -6.57 8.75
C LYS A 133 -10.35 -5.56 7.58
N VAL A 134 -9.18 -5.20 7.08
CA VAL A 134 -9.01 -4.14 6.08
C VAL A 134 -8.53 -4.70 4.74
N LEU A 135 -7.53 -5.58 4.76
CA LEU A 135 -6.88 -6.10 3.57
C LEU A 135 -7.81 -6.84 2.59
N PRO A 136 -8.80 -7.67 3.03
CA PRO A 136 -9.66 -8.41 2.11
C PRO A 136 -10.33 -7.54 1.06
N GLN A 137 -10.85 -6.37 1.43
CA GLN A 137 -11.51 -5.45 0.49
C GLN A 137 -10.61 -4.99 -0.67
N PHE A 138 -9.30 -4.85 -0.43
CA PHE A 138 -8.35 -4.47 -1.46
C PHE A 138 -7.92 -5.67 -2.30
N LEU A 139 -7.81 -6.85 -1.69
CA LEU A 139 -7.52 -8.09 -2.41
C LEU A 139 -8.68 -8.46 -3.34
N ASP A 140 -9.92 -8.35 -2.88
CA ASP A 140 -11.12 -8.64 -3.68
C ASP A 140 -11.22 -7.74 -4.92
N LEU A 141 -10.70 -6.50 -4.84
CA LEU A 141 -10.65 -5.59 -5.97
C LEU A 141 -9.44 -5.84 -6.91
N ALA A 142 -8.28 -6.16 -6.35
CA ALA A 142 -7.04 -6.30 -7.11
C ALA A 142 -6.88 -7.69 -7.75
N GLU A 143 -7.33 -8.75 -7.09
CA GLU A 143 -7.11 -10.14 -7.52
C GLU A 143 -7.72 -10.45 -8.89
N PRO A 144 -8.97 -10.06 -9.22
CA PRO A 144 -9.53 -10.32 -10.54
C PRO A 144 -8.73 -9.66 -11.67
N MET A 145 -8.21 -8.45 -11.43
CA MET A 145 -7.39 -7.71 -12.41
C MET A 145 -6.05 -8.43 -12.65
N LEU A 146 -5.36 -8.81 -11.58
CA LEU A 146 -4.07 -9.51 -11.65
C LEU A 146 -4.23 -10.92 -12.25
N ARG A 147 -5.29 -11.62 -11.89
CA ARG A 147 -5.64 -12.94 -12.48
C ARG A 147 -5.90 -12.81 -13.98
N GLY A 148 -6.60 -11.78 -14.43
CA GLY A 148 -6.82 -11.51 -15.85
C GLY A 148 -5.51 -11.35 -16.64
N ILE A 149 -4.56 -10.59 -16.10
CA ILE A 149 -3.23 -10.39 -16.69
C ILE A 149 -2.47 -11.73 -16.78
N LEU A 150 -2.48 -12.52 -15.71
CA LEU A 150 -1.81 -13.81 -15.67
C LEU A 150 -2.41 -14.78 -16.70
N THR A 151 -3.75 -14.89 -16.72
CA THR A 151 -4.47 -15.75 -17.66
C THR A 151 -4.17 -15.37 -19.10
N GLU A 152 -4.18 -14.10 -19.44
CA GLU A 152 -3.86 -13.62 -20.79
C GLU A 152 -2.39 -13.90 -21.15
N GLY A 153 -1.46 -13.73 -20.22
CA GLY A 153 -0.06 -14.04 -20.43
C GLY A 153 0.21 -15.53 -20.68
N GLN A 154 -0.50 -16.40 -19.95
CA GLN A 154 -0.45 -17.86 -20.16
C GLN A 154 -1.07 -18.23 -21.51
N ARG A 155 -2.25 -17.71 -21.83
CA ARG A 155 -2.93 -17.96 -23.12
C ARG A 155 -2.11 -17.54 -24.34
N THR A 156 -1.36 -16.45 -24.23
CA THR A 156 -0.49 -15.94 -25.32
C THR A 156 0.89 -16.58 -25.35
N GLY A 157 1.21 -17.45 -24.40
CA GLY A 157 2.51 -18.11 -24.28
C GLY A 157 3.66 -17.19 -23.84
N VAL A 158 3.35 -15.99 -23.38
CA VAL A 158 4.34 -15.05 -22.82
C VAL A 158 4.77 -15.48 -21.42
N LEU A 159 3.82 -15.98 -20.64
CA LEU A 159 4.06 -16.46 -19.27
C LEU A 159 3.97 -17.99 -19.22
N ARG A 160 4.67 -18.57 -18.25
CA ARG A 160 4.64 -20.02 -18.00
C ARG A 160 3.23 -20.47 -17.62
N ASP A 161 2.83 -21.65 -18.14
CA ASP A 161 1.48 -22.20 -17.96
C ASP A 161 1.18 -22.63 -16.50
N ASN A 162 2.22 -22.93 -15.71
CA ASN A 162 2.12 -23.44 -14.33
C ASN A 162 2.28 -22.37 -13.25
N LEU A 163 2.10 -21.09 -13.57
CA LEU A 163 2.14 -20.01 -12.59
C LEU A 163 0.85 -19.97 -11.76
N ASP A 164 0.99 -19.97 -10.44
CA ASP A 164 -0.09 -19.67 -9.50
C ASP A 164 0.02 -18.23 -9.02
N ILE A 165 -1.05 -17.44 -9.22
CA ILE A 165 -1.08 -16.02 -8.86
C ILE A 165 -0.80 -15.77 -7.37
N ARG A 166 -1.28 -16.64 -6.48
CA ARG A 166 -1.11 -16.50 -5.04
C ARG A 166 0.36 -16.60 -4.66
N HIS A 167 1.06 -17.63 -5.19
CA HIS A 167 2.48 -17.80 -4.95
C HIS A 167 3.33 -16.69 -5.58
N LEU A 168 2.94 -16.20 -6.75
CA LEU A 168 3.61 -15.08 -7.40
C LEU A 168 3.50 -13.81 -6.56
N LEU A 169 2.31 -13.46 -6.08
CA LEU A 169 2.09 -12.28 -5.24
C LEU A 169 2.86 -12.37 -3.91
N VAL A 170 2.88 -13.55 -3.26
CA VAL A 170 3.67 -13.78 -2.04
C VAL A 170 5.17 -13.62 -2.31
N SER A 171 5.67 -14.14 -3.43
CA SER A 171 7.08 -14.02 -3.80
C SER A 171 7.48 -12.56 -4.07
N ILE A 172 6.66 -11.81 -4.84
CA ILE A 172 6.88 -10.38 -5.09
C ILE A 172 6.89 -9.60 -3.77
N ASN A 173 5.89 -9.85 -2.92
CA ASN A 173 5.82 -9.20 -1.60
C ASN A 173 7.08 -9.51 -0.77
N ALA A 174 7.49 -10.77 -0.68
CA ALA A 174 8.63 -11.19 0.14
C ALA A 174 9.95 -10.54 -0.31
N VAL A 175 10.22 -10.50 -1.62
CA VAL A 175 11.48 -9.92 -2.13
C VAL A 175 11.52 -8.40 -2.08
N CYS A 176 10.36 -7.72 -2.20
CA CYS A 176 10.27 -6.27 -2.09
C CYS A 176 10.23 -5.82 -0.62
N LEU A 177 9.24 -6.27 0.15
CA LEU A 177 9.07 -5.86 1.54
C LEU A 177 10.24 -6.26 2.42
N GLY A 178 10.83 -7.44 2.18
CA GLY A 178 11.98 -7.95 2.92
C GLY A 178 13.21 -7.03 2.87
N TYR A 179 13.42 -6.34 1.76
CA TYR A 179 14.50 -5.37 1.63
C TYR A 179 14.30 -4.17 2.56
N PHE A 180 13.11 -3.58 2.58
CA PHE A 180 12.81 -2.39 3.38
C PHE A 180 12.61 -2.71 4.86
N SER A 181 11.91 -3.79 5.20
CA SER A 181 11.63 -4.16 6.59
C SER A 181 12.88 -4.62 7.34
N ARG A 182 13.90 -5.14 6.63
CA ARG A 182 15.18 -5.57 7.19
C ARG A 182 16.33 -4.61 6.92
N ARG A 183 16.03 -3.39 6.50
CA ARG A 183 17.01 -2.38 6.11
C ARG A 183 18.15 -2.19 7.11
N GLU A 184 17.84 -2.09 8.40
CA GLU A 184 18.86 -1.89 9.43
C GLU A 184 19.80 -3.12 9.57
N THR A 185 19.28 -4.32 9.37
CA THR A 185 20.11 -5.53 9.32
C THR A 185 20.99 -5.56 8.06
N LEU A 186 20.42 -5.22 6.90
CA LEU A 186 21.16 -5.23 5.63
C LEU A 186 22.32 -4.22 5.61
N LYS A 187 22.19 -3.07 6.26
CA LYS A 187 23.27 -2.09 6.43
C LYS A 187 24.52 -2.68 7.08
N THR A 188 24.37 -3.68 7.93
CA THR A 188 25.53 -4.33 8.57
C THR A 188 26.34 -5.17 7.60
N TYR A 189 25.75 -5.61 6.49
CA TYR A 189 26.43 -6.43 5.46
C TYR A 189 26.98 -5.57 4.31
N TRP A 190 26.20 -4.57 3.85
CA TRP A 190 26.53 -3.83 2.63
C TRP A 190 27.25 -2.52 2.88
N LEU A 191 27.16 -1.99 4.11
CA LEU A 191 27.83 -0.75 4.55
C LEU A 191 27.50 0.48 3.66
N GLU A 192 26.37 0.45 2.98
CA GLU A 192 25.91 1.46 2.02
C GLU A 192 24.54 2.03 2.42
N ASP A 193 24.21 3.20 1.86
CA ASP A 193 22.86 3.75 1.99
C ASP A 193 21.91 3.01 1.04
N LEU A 194 21.13 2.08 1.62
CA LEU A 194 20.17 1.24 0.90
C LEU A 194 19.01 2.02 0.25
N LEU A 195 18.81 3.28 0.63
CA LEU A 195 17.79 4.15 0.03
C LEU A 195 18.37 5.13 -0.98
N SER A 196 19.67 5.09 -1.25
CA SER A 196 20.26 5.88 -2.31
C SER A 196 19.66 5.49 -3.67
N PRO A 197 19.49 6.42 -4.62
CA PRO A 197 18.94 6.12 -5.94
C PRO A 197 19.67 4.99 -6.66
N ALA A 198 20.98 4.90 -6.51
CA ALA A 198 21.81 3.85 -7.13
C ALA A 198 21.48 2.47 -6.57
N MET A 199 21.42 2.32 -5.23
CA MET A 199 21.10 1.07 -4.56
C MET A 199 19.67 0.62 -4.81
N LEU A 200 18.72 1.55 -4.84
CA LEU A 200 17.34 1.24 -5.18
C LEU A 200 17.22 0.73 -6.62
N GLU A 201 17.89 1.36 -7.57
CA GLU A 201 17.85 0.93 -8.97
C GLU A 201 18.54 -0.43 -9.15
N GLU A 202 19.69 -0.65 -8.52
CA GLU A 202 20.39 -1.94 -8.55
C GLU A 202 19.51 -3.05 -7.95
N ARG A 203 18.94 -2.82 -6.77
CA ARG A 203 18.04 -3.79 -6.14
C ARG A 203 16.80 -4.06 -6.99
N PHE A 204 16.20 -3.02 -7.56
CA PHE A 204 15.03 -3.17 -8.43
C PHE A 204 15.37 -4.01 -9.67
N LYS A 205 16.48 -3.74 -10.35
CA LYS A 205 16.94 -4.55 -11.50
C LYS A 205 17.10 -6.01 -11.14
N HIS A 206 17.73 -6.30 -10.01
CA HIS A 206 17.88 -7.68 -9.53
C HIS A 206 16.54 -8.36 -9.25
N ILE A 207 15.57 -7.65 -8.64
CA ILE A 207 14.22 -8.18 -8.40
C ILE A 207 13.50 -8.48 -9.71
N VAL A 208 13.58 -7.56 -10.68
CA VAL A 208 12.96 -7.74 -12.00
C VAL A 208 13.56 -8.95 -12.71
N ASP A 209 14.89 -9.07 -12.73
CA ASP A 209 15.57 -10.21 -13.34
C ASP A 209 15.13 -11.54 -12.72
N LEU A 210 15.12 -11.62 -11.38
CA LEU A 210 14.68 -12.80 -10.65
C LEU A 210 13.22 -13.18 -10.96
N ILE A 211 12.32 -12.19 -11.00
CA ILE A 211 10.91 -12.44 -11.30
C ILE A 211 10.74 -12.82 -12.77
N CYS A 212 11.35 -12.10 -13.70
CA CYS A 212 11.22 -12.38 -15.13
C CYS A 212 11.71 -13.79 -15.47
N ASN A 213 12.87 -14.20 -14.97
CA ASN A 213 13.38 -15.56 -15.18
C ASN A 213 12.48 -16.64 -14.56
N GLY A 214 11.72 -16.29 -13.52
CA GLY A 214 10.75 -17.20 -12.89
C GLY A 214 9.40 -17.31 -13.59
N ILE A 215 8.97 -16.31 -14.37
CA ILE A 215 7.61 -16.23 -14.89
C ILE A 215 7.52 -16.34 -16.43
N ILE A 216 8.59 -15.97 -17.14
CA ILE A 216 8.60 -16.01 -18.62
C ILE A 216 8.76 -17.45 -19.10
N LYS A 217 8.04 -17.79 -20.16
CA LYS A 217 8.23 -19.06 -20.85
C LYS A 217 9.50 -18.95 -21.72
N HIS A 218 10.55 -19.64 -21.32
CA HIS A 218 11.73 -19.81 -22.17
C HIS A 218 11.41 -20.88 -23.22
N GLY A 219 11.78 -20.64 -24.48
CA GLY A 219 11.66 -21.66 -25.53
C GLY A 219 12.50 -22.89 -25.11
N GLU A 220 11.98 -24.09 -25.37
CA GLU A 220 12.78 -25.30 -25.25
C GLU A 220 13.92 -25.17 -26.29
N GLU A 221 15.19 -25.20 -25.82
CA GLU A 221 16.35 -25.35 -26.70
C GLU A 221 16.41 -26.73 -27.36
#